data_4428831840ee2646a7c841d238f10485
#
_entry.id   4428831840ee2646a7c841d238f10485
#
_cell.length_a   1.000
_cell.length_b   1.000
_cell.length_c   1.000
_cell.angle_alpha   90.00
_cell.angle_beta   90.00
_cell.angle_gamma   90.00
#
_symmetry.space_group_name_H-M   'P 1'
#
loop_
_entity.id
_entity.type
_entity.pdbx_description
1 polymer ?
#
loop_
_entity_poly.entity_id
_entity_poly.type
_entity_poly.pdbx_seq_one_letter_code
_entity_poly.pdbx_strand_id
1 'polypeptide(L)'
;MLTVASSGVASLLLPNGRTAHSRFHIPIDIDELSICEVKRGTKLADLFIATDLIIWDEAIMTNRQCFEALDRSLKDILSEKGNQLDNIPFGGKVVVLGGDPKQILPVIENASKAQIINASIFRSYLWKYVTKIILHENMCLKKIKNNSLEYKELSEFNDWILRIGNGSEKINMIPETKEDNDSNIVQIPQDLLLSTTGNKIQALIECTYPDFLSNYNNPEYIKIEQF
;
A
#
# COMPACT_ATOMS: atom_id res chain seq x y z
N MET A 1 -5.35 9.59 19.11
CA MET A 1 -5.19 9.12 17.71
C MET A 1 -3.73 8.78 17.44
N LEU A 2 -3.48 7.66 16.79
CA LEU A 2 -2.16 7.25 16.28
C LEU A 2 -2.22 7.11 14.76
N THR A 3 -1.18 7.61 14.08
CA THR A 3 -1.03 7.51 12.62
C THR A 3 0.21 6.66 12.30
N VAL A 4 0.02 5.65 11.48
CA VAL A 4 1.07 4.74 11.04
C VAL A 4 0.93 4.46 9.55
N ALA A 5 2.02 4.04 8.92
CA ALA A 5 2.00 3.54 7.56
C ALA A 5 2.83 2.26 7.44
N SER A 6 2.59 1.49 6.39
CA SER A 6 3.34 0.27 6.11
C SER A 6 4.77 0.57 5.65
N SER A 7 5.00 1.69 4.97
CA SER A 7 6.33 2.12 4.52
C SER A 7 6.85 3.35 5.27
N GLY A 8 8.18 3.50 5.29
CA GLY A 8 8.84 4.68 5.88
C GLY A 8 8.45 5.97 5.16
N VAL A 9 8.40 5.95 3.81
CA VAL A 9 8.07 7.12 2.99
C VAL A 9 6.62 7.57 3.25
N ALA A 10 5.65 6.65 3.21
CA ALA A 10 4.26 6.98 3.48
C ALA A 10 4.08 7.52 4.91
N SER A 11 4.85 7.03 5.88
CA SER A 11 4.75 7.51 7.27
C SER A 11 5.16 8.97 7.43
N LEU A 12 6.04 9.51 6.57
CA LEU A 12 6.46 10.91 6.59
C LEU A 12 5.34 11.87 6.14
N LEU A 13 4.36 11.39 5.38
CA LEU A 13 3.22 12.17 4.91
C LEU A 13 2.14 12.33 5.99
N LEU A 14 2.21 11.55 7.06
CA LEU A 14 1.23 11.55 8.13
C LEU A 14 1.67 12.42 9.31
N PRO A 15 0.76 13.19 9.94
CA PRO A 15 1.09 13.96 11.14
C PRO A 15 1.59 13.03 12.26
N ASN A 16 2.82 13.24 12.74
CA ASN A 16 3.49 12.38 13.74
C ASN A 16 3.55 10.90 13.34
N GLY A 17 3.53 10.62 12.02
CA GLY A 17 3.51 9.28 11.47
C GLY A 17 4.80 8.51 11.79
N ARG A 18 4.65 7.20 11.92
CA ARG A 18 5.74 6.22 12.04
C ARG A 18 5.37 4.98 11.24
N THR A 19 6.35 4.14 10.95
CA THR A 19 6.03 2.81 10.42
C THR A 19 5.28 2.00 11.48
N ALA A 20 4.33 1.18 11.02
CA ALA A 20 3.54 0.33 11.92
C ALA A 20 4.41 -0.60 12.76
N HIS A 21 5.43 -1.21 12.17
CA HIS A 21 6.39 -2.06 12.89
C HIS A 21 7.09 -1.31 14.03
N SER A 22 7.55 -0.08 13.77
CA SER A 22 8.21 0.74 14.80
C SER A 22 7.23 1.23 15.88
N ARG A 23 5.99 1.61 15.49
CA ARG A 23 5.02 2.14 16.43
C ARG A 23 4.43 1.09 17.34
N PHE A 24 4.15 -0.09 16.81
CA PHE A 24 3.47 -1.18 17.52
C PHE A 24 4.43 -2.27 18.00
N HIS A 25 5.73 -2.15 17.71
CA HIS A 25 6.73 -3.18 17.99
C HIS A 25 6.31 -4.54 17.42
N ILE A 26 5.85 -4.55 16.17
CA ILE A 26 5.52 -5.78 15.46
C ILE A 26 6.82 -6.52 15.15
N PRO A 27 6.92 -7.82 15.47
CA PRO A 27 8.10 -8.63 15.11
C PRO A 27 8.36 -8.63 13.59
N ILE A 28 9.62 -8.67 13.18
CA ILE A 28 9.99 -8.79 11.77
C ILE A 28 9.64 -10.18 11.25
N ASP A 29 10.05 -11.20 12.02
CA ASP A 29 9.69 -12.60 11.75
C ASP A 29 8.32 -12.86 12.36
N ILE A 30 7.28 -12.68 11.55
CA ILE A 30 5.89 -12.73 12.00
C ILE A 30 5.22 -14.04 11.57
N ASP A 31 4.48 -14.65 12.50
CA ASP A 31 3.69 -15.86 12.31
C ASP A 31 2.24 -15.71 12.83
N GLU A 32 1.47 -16.79 12.77
CA GLU A 32 0.06 -16.80 13.20
C GLU A 32 -0.13 -16.62 14.71
N LEU A 33 0.88 -16.88 15.53
CA LEU A 33 0.83 -16.75 16.98
C LEU A 33 1.52 -15.49 17.50
N SER A 34 2.21 -14.76 16.63
CA SER A 34 2.97 -13.58 17.00
C SER A 34 2.08 -12.51 17.65
N ILE A 35 2.66 -11.82 18.62
CA ILE A 35 2.09 -10.64 19.28
C ILE A 35 3.09 -9.50 19.17
N CYS A 36 2.63 -8.26 19.33
CA CYS A 36 3.51 -7.10 19.43
C CYS A 36 4.33 -7.15 20.71
N GLU A 37 5.58 -6.71 20.66
CA GLU A 37 6.49 -6.69 21.83
C GLU A 37 6.14 -5.54 22.80
N VAL A 38 4.93 -5.56 23.33
CA VAL A 38 4.43 -4.54 24.25
C VAL A 38 3.96 -5.19 25.53
N LYS A 39 4.59 -4.81 26.65
CA LYS A 39 4.25 -5.33 27.98
C LYS A 39 3.29 -4.37 28.70
N ARG A 40 2.32 -4.92 29.42
CA ARG A 40 1.44 -4.17 30.32
C ARG A 40 2.25 -3.34 31.33
N GLY A 41 1.77 -2.15 31.66
CA GLY A 41 2.44 -1.25 32.59
C GLY A 41 3.63 -0.48 32.00
N THR A 42 3.84 -0.56 30.68
CA THR A 42 4.81 0.29 30.00
C THR A 42 4.15 1.54 29.45
N LYS A 43 4.94 2.60 29.23
CA LYS A 43 4.45 3.85 28.59
C LYS A 43 3.82 3.60 27.21
N LEU A 44 4.26 2.58 26.49
CA LEU A 44 3.70 2.20 25.21
C LEU A 44 2.31 1.55 25.37
N ALA A 45 2.13 0.70 26.37
CA ALA A 45 0.83 0.15 26.72
C ALA A 45 -0.15 1.25 27.16
N ASP A 46 0.33 2.21 27.98
CA ASP A 46 -0.47 3.37 28.39
C ASP A 46 -0.90 4.21 27.19
N LEU A 47 -0.01 4.40 26.21
CA LEU A 47 -0.33 5.07 24.96
C LEU A 47 -1.44 4.33 24.19
N PHE A 48 -1.39 3.00 24.12
CA PHE A 48 -2.41 2.20 23.45
C PHE A 48 -3.75 2.28 24.20
N ILE A 49 -3.73 2.24 25.54
CA ILE A 49 -4.93 2.41 26.34
C ILE A 49 -5.58 3.77 26.08
N ALA A 50 -4.79 4.84 26.03
CA ALA A 50 -5.27 6.22 25.80
C ALA A 50 -5.64 6.51 24.34
N THR A 51 -5.41 5.58 23.41
CA THR A 51 -5.69 5.77 21.98
C THR A 51 -7.09 5.27 21.64
N ASP A 52 -7.90 6.11 20.99
CA ASP A 52 -9.25 5.72 20.52
C ASP A 52 -9.27 5.38 19.04
N LEU A 53 -8.36 5.98 18.24
CA LEU A 53 -8.32 5.86 16.80
C LEU A 53 -6.91 5.57 16.33
N ILE A 54 -6.78 4.54 15.49
CA ILE A 54 -5.57 4.20 14.74
C ILE A 54 -5.86 4.40 13.25
N ILE A 55 -5.01 5.17 12.56
CA ILE A 55 -5.03 5.30 11.10
C ILE A 55 -3.79 4.60 10.57
N TRP A 56 -3.99 3.59 9.73
CA TRP A 56 -2.92 2.81 9.11
C TRP A 56 -2.98 2.96 7.60
N ASP A 57 -2.04 3.73 7.06
CA ASP A 57 -1.93 3.98 5.63
C ASP A 57 -1.10 2.92 4.92
N GLU A 58 -1.33 2.74 3.61
CA GLU A 58 -0.72 1.68 2.78
C GLU A 58 -0.86 0.27 3.39
N ALA A 59 -2.02 0.00 4.00
CA ALA A 59 -2.27 -1.22 4.75
C ALA A 59 -2.22 -2.49 3.86
N ILE A 60 -2.58 -2.38 2.58
CA ILE A 60 -2.72 -3.53 1.66
C ILE A 60 -1.39 -4.27 1.43
N MET A 61 -0.26 -3.56 1.47
CA MET A 61 1.07 -4.16 1.28
C MET A 61 1.60 -4.90 2.53
N THR A 62 0.91 -4.83 3.64
CA THR A 62 1.33 -5.46 4.90
C THR A 62 0.75 -6.88 5.03
N ASN A 63 1.57 -7.81 5.53
CA ASN A 63 1.11 -9.17 5.84
C ASN A 63 -0.04 -9.14 6.86
N ARG A 64 -1.11 -9.91 6.61
CA ARG A 64 -2.28 -10.00 7.51
C ARG A 64 -1.91 -10.30 8.97
N GLN A 65 -0.85 -11.08 9.17
CA GLN A 65 -0.38 -11.45 10.51
C GLN A 65 0.05 -10.24 11.35
N CYS A 66 0.49 -9.13 10.73
CA CYS A 66 0.80 -7.89 11.44
C CYS A 66 -0.44 -7.26 12.09
N PHE A 67 -1.56 -7.25 11.39
CA PHE A 67 -2.84 -6.75 11.93
C PHE A 67 -3.38 -7.68 13.01
N GLU A 68 -3.23 -8.98 12.79
CA GLU A 68 -3.65 -10.02 13.73
C GLU A 68 -2.82 -9.99 15.01
N ALA A 69 -1.51 -9.74 14.91
CA ALA A 69 -0.63 -9.56 16.06
C ALA A 69 -1.02 -8.30 16.86
N LEU A 70 -1.31 -7.19 16.18
CA LEU A 70 -1.80 -5.97 16.83
C LEU A 70 -3.15 -6.21 17.52
N ASP A 71 -4.09 -6.91 16.88
CA ASP A 71 -5.38 -7.27 17.46
C ASP A 71 -5.23 -8.07 18.74
N ARG A 72 -4.41 -9.13 18.72
CA ARG A 72 -4.12 -9.94 19.91
C ARG A 72 -3.52 -9.12 21.04
N SER A 73 -2.56 -8.26 20.70
CA SER A 73 -1.88 -7.42 21.70
C SER A 73 -2.78 -6.37 22.32
N LEU A 74 -3.64 -5.73 21.53
CA LEU A 74 -4.61 -4.76 22.04
C LEU A 74 -5.65 -5.44 22.93
N LYS A 75 -6.15 -6.60 22.55
CA LYS A 75 -7.05 -7.41 23.37
C LYS A 75 -6.41 -7.78 24.72
N ASP A 76 -5.15 -8.21 24.70
CA ASP A 76 -4.42 -8.52 25.92
C ASP A 76 -4.25 -7.27 26.81
N ILE A 77 -3.77 -6.15 26.25
CA ILE A 77 -3.50 -4.92 27.00
C ILE A 77 -4.78 -4.32 27.60
N LEU A 78 -5.88 -4.37 26.84
CA LEU A 78 -7.15 -3.72 27.21
C LEU A 78 -8.06 -4.62 28.05
N SER A 79 -7.83 -5.93 28.09
CA SER A 79 -8.63 -6.83 28.92
C SER A 79 -8.36 -6.57 30.40
N GLU A 80 -9.39 -6.17 31.11
CA GLU A 80 -9.42 -6.16 32.59
C GLU A 80 -9.85 -7.54 33.10
N LYS A 81 -9.55 -7.84 34.38
CA LYS A 81 -9.98 -9.09 35.02
C LYS A 81 -11.53 -9.20 34.95
N GLY A 82 -12.00 -10.07 34.03
CA GLY A 82 -13.44 -10.36 33.86
C GLY A 82 -14.07 -9.87 32.55
N ASN A 83 -13.43 -8.99 31.79
CA ASN A 83 -13.89 -8.59 30.44
C ASN A 83 -13.14 -9.37 29.38
N GLN A 84 -13.83 -10.31 28.72
CA GLN A 84 -13.28 -11.01 27.55
C GLN A 84 -13.54 -10.16 26.31
N LEU A 85 -12.45 -9.61 25.73
CA LEU A 85 -12.49 -8.84 24.48
C LEU A 85 -12.28 -9.74 23.23
N ASP A 86 -12.31 -11.05 23.39
CA ASP A 86 -11.95 -12.03 22.36
C ASP A 86 -12.69 -11.85 21.02
N ASN A 87 -13.96 -11.46 21.11
CA ASN A 87 -14.82 -11.27 19.94
C ASN A 87 -14.86 -9.82 19.40
N ILE A 88 -14.14 -8.89 20.04
CA ILE A 88 -14.16 -7.48 19.67
C ILE A 88 -12.84 -7.14 18.96
N PRO A 89 -12.86 -6.81 17.65
CA PRO A 89 -11.65 -6.48 16.91
C PRO A 89 -10.87 -5.34 17.61
N PHE A 90 -9.55 -5.49 17.66
CA PHE A 90 -8.61 -4.51 18.23
C PHE A 90 -8.95 -4.08 19.67
N GLY A 91 -9.62 -4.95 20.44
CA GLY A 91 -10.06 -4.62 21.80
C GLY A 91 -11.04 -3.44 21.85
N GLY A 92 -11.80 -3.21 20.80
CA GLY A 92 -12.78 -2.11 20.69
C GLY A 92 -12.20 -0.78 20.21
N LYS A 93 -10.92 -0.71 19.85
CA LYS A 93 -10.34 0.49 19.23
C LYS A 93 -10.81 0.63 17.79
N VAL A 94 -11.03 1.87 17.36
CA VAL A 94 -11.34 2.15 15.95
C VAL A 94 -10.06 2.13 15.13
N VAL A 95 -10.05 1.31 14.07
CA VAL A 95 -8.91 1.20 13.14
C VAL A 95 -9.38 1.52 11.74
N VAL A 96 -8.78 2.53 11.13
CA VAL A 96 -9.00 2.92 9.74
C VAL A 96 -7.81 2.45 8.93
N LEU A 97 -8.07 1.61 7.92
CA LEU A 97 -7.06 1.08 7.00
C LEU A 97 -7.20 1.82 5.65
N GLY A 98 -6.16 2.55 5.27
CA GLY A 98 -6.04 3.16 3.95
C GLY A 98 -5.22 2.27 3.02
N GLY A 99 -5.54 2.25 1.73
CA GLY A 99 -4.76 1.54 0.73
C GLY A 99 -5.53 1.27 -0.55
N ASP A 100 -4.82 0.88 -1.59
CA ASP A 100 -5.37 0.55 -2.90
C ASP A 100 -5.16 -0.94 -3.22
N PRO A 101 -6.25 -1.74 -3.33
CA PRO A 101 -6.17 -3.16 -3.68
C PRO A 101 -5.56 -3.46 -5.05
N LYS A 102 -5.44 -2.46 -5.93
CA LYS A 102 -4.84 -2.58 -7.26
C LYS A 102 -3.32 -2.36 -7.26
N GLN A 103 -2.79 -1.89 -6.13
CA GLN A 103 -1.36 -1.75 -5.91
C GLN A 103 -0.74 -3.06 -5.43
N ILE A 104 0.49 -2.98 -4.90
CA ILE A 104 1.26 -4.14 -4.48
C ILE A 104 0.63 -4.83 -3.26
N LEU A 105 0.52 -6.15 -3.33
CA LEU A 105 0.20 -7.03 -2.20
C LEU A 105 1.46 -7.30 -1.34
N PRO A 106 1.33 -7.98 -0.18
CA PRO A 106 2.48 -8.32 0.65
C PRO A 106 3.59 -9.03 -0.14
N VAL A 107 4.82 -8.54 -0.03
CA VAL A 107 5.99 -9.14 -0.70
C VAL A 107 6.54 -10.25 0.19
N ILE A 108 6.60 -11.46 -0.36
CA ILE A 108 7.15 -12.65 0.31
C ILE A 108 8.15 -13.29 -0.65
N GLU A 109 9.39 -13.43 -0.21
CA GLU A 109 10.45 -14.02 -1.03
C GLU A 109 10.08 -15.43 -1.51
N ASN A 110 10.27 -15.67 -2.78
CA ASN A 110 10.02 -16.97 -3.44
C ASN A 110 8.61 -17.55 -3.24
N ALA A 111 7.62 -16.71 -2.85
CA ALA A 111 6.27 -17.16 -2.62
C ALA A 111 5.50 -17.34 -3.93
N SER A 112 4.66 -18.36 -3.96
CA SER A 112 3.67 -18.54 -5.01
C SER A 112 2.57 -17.48 -4.93
N LYS A 113 1.87 -17.24 -6.04
CA LYS A 113 0.70 -16.34 -6.11
C LYS A 113 -0.34 -16.65 -5.01
N ALA A 114 -0.59 -17.92 -4.74
CA ALA A 114 -1.52 -18.34 -3.70
C ALA A 114 -1.06 -17.93 -2.28
N GLN A 115 0.22 -18.03 -1.99
CA GLN A 115 0.80 -17.61 -0.71
C GLN A 115 0.72 -16.10 -0.53
N ILE A 116 1.02 -15.31 -1.57
CA ILE A 116 0.90 -13.85 -1.55
C ILE A 116 -0.56 -13.43 -1.26
N ILE A 117 -1.52 -14.04 -1.97
CA ILE A 117 -2.96 -13.78 -1.74
C ILE A 117 -3.36 -14.16 -0.32
N ASN A 118 -2.86 -15.28 0.20
CA ASN A 118 -3.17 -15.73 1.57
C ASN A 118 -2.57 -14.82 2.65
N ALA A 119 -1.46 -14.16 2.36
CA ALA A 119 -0.84 -13.19 3.27
C ALA A 119 -1.56 -11.83 3.30
N SER A 120 -2.47 -11.55 2.37
CA SER A 120 -3.18 -10.28 2.31
C SER A 120 -4.21 -10.12 3.43
N ILE A 121 -4.48 -8.87 3.81
CA ILE A 121 -5.51 -8.52 4.82
C ILE A 121 -6.90 -9.08 4.47
N PHE A 122 -7.21 -9.28 3.18
CA PHE A 122 -8.47 -9.85 2.72
C PHE A 122 -8.69 -11.29 3.21
N ARG A 123 -7.64 -12.00 3.60
CA ARG A 123 -7.68 -13.35 4.15
C ARG A 123 -7.60 -13.39 5.68
N SER A 124 -7.49 -12.24 6.33
CA SER A 124 -7.51 -12.14 7.79
C SER A 124 -8.92 -12.41 8.33
N TYR A 125 -8.98 -13.01 9.53
CA TYR A 125 -10.24 -13.13 10.28
C TYR A 125 -10.85 -11.77 10.65
N LEU A 126 -10.05 -10.71 10.64
CA LEU A 126 -10.49 -9.34 10.88
C LEU A 126 -11.32 -8.79 9.73
N TRP A 127 -11.13 -9.30 8.51
CA TRP A 127 -11.77 -8.75 7.31
C TRP A 127 -13.31 -8.78 7.36
N LYS A 128 -13.89 -9.75 8.04
CA LYS A 128 -15.36 -9.84 8.22
C LYS A 128 -15.97 -8.68 9.01
N TYR A 129 -15.16 -7.95 9.77
CA TYR A 129 -15.59 -6.78 10.56
C TYR A 129 -15.34 -5.45 9.84
N VAL A 130 -14.72 -5.47 8.66
CA VAL A 130 -14.35 -4.26 7.92
C VAL A 130 -15.55 -3.68 7.18
N THR A 131 -15.85 -2.42 7.44
CA THR A 131 -16.75 -1.62 6.60
C THR A 131 -15.93 -0.95 5.51
N LYS A 132 -16.22 -1.26 4.23
CA LYS A 132 -15.50 -0.71 3.08
C LYS A 132 -16.07 0.66 2.69
N ILE A 133 -15.18 1.62 2.59
CA ILE A 133 -15.47 2.97 2.05
C ILE A 133 -14.60 3.14 0.80
N ILE A 134 -15.22 3.43 -0.33
CA ILE A 134 -14.53 3.54 -1.62
C ILE A 134 -14.48 5.00 -2.04
N LEU A 135 -13.31 5.48 -2.42
CA LEU A 135 -13.13 6.78 -3.03
C LEU A 135 -13.39 6.66 -4.54
N HIS A 136 -14.31 7.44 -5.06
CA HIS A 136 -14.74 7.38 -6.47
C HIS A 136 -14.26 8.56 -7.31
N GLU A 137 -13.90 9.67 -6.67
CA GLU A 137 -13.55 10.90 -7.36
C GLU A 137 -12.03 11.05 -7.53
N ASN A 138 -11.60 11.23 -8.79
CA ASN A 138 -10.21 11.58 -9.05
C ASN A 138 -10.00 13.08 -8.80
N MET A 139 -9.34 13.41 -7.69
CA MET A 139 -9.08 14.80 -7.29
C MET A 139 -8.07 15.50 -8.20
N CYS A 140 -7.19 14.76 -8.90
CA CYS A 140 -6.26 15.35 -9.85
C CYS A 140 -7.00 15.93 -11.06
N LEU A 141 -7.98 15.20 -11.58
CA LEU A 141 -8.81 15.71 -12.69
C LEU A 141 -9.66 16.91 -12.29
N LYS A 142 -10.10 17.01 -11.03
CA LYS A 142 -10.89 18.17 -10.55
C LYS A 142 -10.13 19.49 -10.54
N LYS A 143 -8.78 19.45 -10.50
CA LYS A 143 -7.95 20.67 -10.52
C LYS A 143 -7.82 21.27 -11.92
N ILE A 144 -8.16 20.53 -12.95
CA ILE A 144 -8.01 20.93 -14.36
C ILE A 144 -9.36 21.46 -14.86
N LYS A 145 -9.32 22.48 -15.73
CA LYS A 145 -10.54 23.03 -16.32
C LYS A 145 -11.27 21.96 -17.15
N ASN A 146 -12.50 21.68 -16.78
CA ASN A 146 -13.38 20.79 -17.54
C ASN A 146 -13.43 21.25 -19.01
N ASN A 147 -13.34 20.29 -19.96
CA ASN A 147 -13.35 20.51 -21.41
C ASN A 147 -12.06 21.13 -22.01
N SER A 148 -10.95 21.20 -21.30
CA SER A 148 -9.65 21.45 -21.92
C SER A 148 -9.13 20.19 -22.63
N LEU A 149 -8.22 20.36 -23.59
CA LEU A 149 -7.54 19.24 -24.25
C LEU A 149 -6.79 18.40 -23.21
N GLU A 150 -6.10 19.06 -22.31
CA GLU A 150 -5.38 18.45 -21.17
C GLU A 150 -6.28 17.59 -20.28
N TYR A 151 -7.49 18.07 -19.95
CA TYR A 151 -8.47 17.30 -19.18
C TYR A 151 -8.85 16.00 -19.91
N LYS A 152 -9.08 16.08 -21.23
CA LYS A 152 -9.47 14.92 -22.03
C LYS A 152 -8.35 13.88 -22.06
N GLU A 153 -7.12 14.28 -22.35
CA GLU A 153 -5.95 13.41 -22.41
C GLU A 153 -5.70 12.72 -21.07
N LEU A 154 -5.71 13.47 -19.97
CA LEU A 154 -5.54 12.91 -18.62
C LEU A 154 -6.70 12.01 -18.19
N SER A 155 -7.93 12.31 -18.60
CA SER A 155 -9.08 11.45 -18.33
C SER A 155 -8.97 10.11 -19.07
N GLU A 156 -8.61 10.14 -20.36
CA GLU A 156 -8.41 8.93 -21.17
C GLU A 156 -7.27 8.06 -20.62
N PHE A 157 -6.17 8.69 -20.19
CA PHE A 157 -5.05 8.00 -19.55
C PHE A 157 -5.46 7.39 -18.20
N ASN A 158 -6.19 8.12 -17.37
CA ASN A 158 -6.70 7.61 -16.10
C ASN A 158 -7.61 6.39 -16.29
N ASP A 159 -8.52 6.46 -17.26
CA ASP A 159 -9.42 5.35 -17.57
C ASP A 159 -8.64 4.12 -18.07
N TRP A 160 -7.59 4.31 -18.84
CA TRP A 160 -6.72 3.24 -19.29
C TRP A 160 -5.99 2.58 -18.11
N ILE A 161 -5.38 3.35 -17.20
CA ILE A 161 -4.75 2.81 -15.99
C ILE A 161 -5.75 2.04 -15.13
N LEU A 162 -6.97 2.57 -14.96
CA LEU A 162 -8.01 1.89 -14.20
C LEU A 162 -8.44 0.57 -14.84
N ARG A 163 -8.51 0.49 -16.19
CA ARG A 163 -8.80 -0.78 -16.87
C ARG A 163 -7.69 -1.80 -16.65
N ILE A 164 -6.43 -1.39 -16.66
CA ILE A 164 -5.29 -2.27 -16.31
C ILE A 164 -5.46 -2.78 -14.89
N GLY A 165 -5.64 -1.88 -13.92
CA GLY A 165 -5.80 -2.23 -12.51
C GLY A 165 -7.01 -3.12 -12.20
N ASN A 166 -8.07 -3.02 -13.01
CA ASN A 166 -9.26 -3.86 -12.92
C ASN A 166 -9.12 -5.21 -13.67
N GLY A 167 -8.05 -5.40 -14.44
CA GLY A 167 -7.89 -6.56 -15.33
C GLY A 167 -8.89 -6.57 -16.49
N SER A 168 -9.45 -5.40 -16.86
CA SER A 168 -10.44 -5.26 -17.93
C SER A 168 -9.87 -4.68 -19.23
N GLU A 169 -8.57 -4.35 -19.24
CA GLU A 169 -7.89 -3.93 -20.48
C GLU A 169 -7.76 -5.12 -21.45
N LYS A 170 -7.79 -4.81 -22.75
CA LYS A 170 -7.65 -5.84 -23.78
C LYS A 170 -6.27 -6.48 -23.69
N ILE A 171 -6.28 -7.79 -23.58
CA ILE A 171 -5.07 -8.62 -23.52
C ILE A 171 -4.77 -9.11 -24.92
N ASN A 172 -3.59 -8.79 -25.44
CA ASN A 172 -3.08 -9.45 -26.64
C ASN A 172 -2.45 -10.77 -26.22
N MET A 173 -3.08 -11.89 -26.60
CA MET A 173 -2.46 -13.21 -26.46
C MET A 173 -1.27 -13.30 -27.38
N ILE A 174 -0.07 -13.49 -26.87
CA ILE A 174 1.06 -13.97 -27.68
C ILE A 174 0.83 -15.44 -27.95
N PRO A 175 0.96 -15.91 -29.21
CA PRO A 175 0.95 -17.34 -29.52
C PRO A 175 2.08 -18.01 -28.73
N GLU A 176 1.72 -19.01 -27.98
CA GLU A 176 2.44 -19.86 -27.06
C GLU A 176 3.98 -19.93 -27.27
N THR A 177 4.75 -19.33 -26.40
CA THR A 177 6.01 -19.89 -25.94
C THR A 177 5.72 -20.70 -24.67
N LYS A 178 6.10 -21.95 -24.66
CA LYS A 178 5.62 -23.04 -23.78
C LYS A 178 5.97 -22.94 -22.29
N GLU A 179 6.37 -21.81 -21.75
CA GLU A 179 6.93 -21.75 -20.39
C GLU A 179 6.19 -20.88 -19.38
N ASP A 180 5.27 -19.99 -19.80
CA ASP A 180 4.48 -19.20 -18.83
C ASP A 180 3.00 -19.09 -19.27
N ASN A 181 2.15 -19.93 -18.68
CA ASN A 181 0.70 -19.94 -18.90
C ASN A 181 -0.04 -18.72 -18.33
N ASP A 182 0.63 -17.65 -17.91
CA ASP A 182 0.05 -16.49 -17.24
C ASP A 182 0.44 -15.15 -17.89
N SER A 183 0.88 -15.13 -19.13
CA SER A 183 1.33 -13.90 -19.81
C SER A 183 0.15 -13.09 -20.37
N ASN A 184 -0.56 -12.42 -19.48
CA ASN A 184 -1.48 -11.36 -19.85
C ASN A 184 -0.65 -10.13 -20.26
N ILE A 185 -0.55 -9.84 -21.56
CA ILE A 185 0.21 -8.71 -22.08
C ILE A 185 -0.73 -7.57 -22.40
N VAL A 186 -0.49 -6.43 -21.76
CA VAL A 186 -1.18 -5.18 -22.04
C VAL A 186 -0.37 -4.40 -23.07
N GLN A 187 -1.05 -3.87 -24.08
CA GLN A 187 -0.42 -2.99 -25.06
C GLN A 187 -0.22 -1.61 -24.46
N ILE A 188 1.02 -1.16 -24.39
CA ILE A 188 1.36 0.21 -23.98
C ILE A 188 1.09 1.16 -25.15
N PRO A 189 0.42 2.31 -24.94
CA PRO A 189 0.25 3.36 -25.94
C PRO A 189 1.60 3.83 -26.52
N GLN A 190 1.61 4.14 -27.83
CA GLN A 190 2.87 4.46 -28.53
C GLN A 190 3.53 5.75 -28.03
N ASP A 191 2.75 6.70 -27.57
CA ASP A 191 3.20 7.97 -26.99
C ASP A 191 3.92 7.79 -25.63
N LEU A 192 3.68 6.67 -24.95
CA LEU A 192 4.37 6.29 -23.73
C LEU A 192 5.60 5.40 -23.97
N LEU A 193 5.85 5.01 -25.21
CA LEU A 193 6.99 4.15 -25.54
C LEU A 193 8.25 4.97 -25.82
N LEU A 194 9.29 4.72 -25.03
CA LEU A 194 10.60 5.30 -25.28
C LEU A 194 11.29 4.57 -26.42
N SER A 195 11.43 5.25 -27.58
CA SER A 195 12.16 4.72 -28.74
C SER A 195 13.66 4.89 -28.53
N THR A 196 14.38 3.79 -28.38
CA THR A 196 15.85 3.81 -28.27
C THR A 196 16.47 2.64 -29.01
N THR A 197 17.62 2.90 -29.63
CA THR A 197 18.46 1.88 -30.31
C THR A 197 19.63 1.41 -29.44
N GLY A 198 19.81 2.02 -28.25
CA GLY A 198 20.92 1.77 -27.33
C GLY A 198 20.52 1.07 -26.04
N ASN A 199 21.22 1.41 -24.97
CA ASN A 199 20.91 0.91 -23.63
C ASN A 199 19.57 1.48 -23.13
N LYS A 200 18.58 0.60 -23.02
CA LYS A 200 17.19 0.97 -22.65
C LYS A 200 17.10 1.59 -21.26
N ILE A 201 17.90 1.10 -20.30
CA ILE A 201 17.90 1.60 -18.93
C ILE A 201 18.49 3.02 -18.90
N GLN A 202 19.60 3.24 -19.61
CA GLN A 202 20.21 4.56 -19.68
C GLN A 202 19.29 5.58 -20.37
N ALA A 203 18.63 5.18 -21.45
CA ALA A 203 17.67 6.04 -22.14
C ALA A 203 16.46 6.40 -21.24
N LEU A 204 15.99 5.45 -20.42
CA LEU A 204 14.92 5.70 -19.44
C LEU A 204 15.38 6.69 -18.35
N ILE A 205 16.60 6.50 -17.82
CA ILE A 205 17.17 7.42 -16.82
C ILE A 205 17.29 8.82 -17.41
N GLU A 206 17.81 8.96 -18.64
CA GLU A 206 18.00 10.24 -19.30
C GLU A 206 16.68 10.95 -19.64
N CYS A 207 15.65 10.18 -19.99
CA CYS A 207 14.30 10.70 -20.21
C CYS A 207 13.63 11.16 -18.92
N THR A 208 13.82 10.41 -17.81
CA THR A 208 13.20 10.72 -16.51
C THR A 208 13.97 11.81 -15.75
N TYR A 209 15.30 11.78 -15.86
CA TYR A 209 16.20 12.70 -15.16
C TYR A 209 17.23 13.28 -16.13
N PRO A 210 16.85 14.25 -16.98
CA PRO A 210 17.78 14.86 -17.95
C PRO A 210 19.00 15.46 -17.24
N ASP A 211 20.20 15.15 -17.72
CA ASP A 211 21.46 15.64 -17.13
C ASP A 211 21.64 15.29 -15.62
N PHE A 212 21.18 14.11 -15.21
CA PHE A 212 21.22 13.66 -13.80
C PHE A 212 22.61 13.85 -13.15
N LEU A 213 23.68 13.44 -13.86
CA LEU A 213 25.04 13.54 -13.31
C LEU A 213 25.49 14.98 -13.00
N SER A 214 24.93 15.97 -13.69
CA SER A 214 25.21 17.39 -13.44
C SER A 214 24.33 17.99 -12.37
N ASN A 215 23.17 17.41 -12.11
CA ASN A 215 22.10 17.99 -11.28
C ASN A 215 21.74 17.19 -10.04
N TYR A 216 22.32 16.01 -9.79
CA TYR A 216 21.94 15.12 -8.66
C TYR A 216 22.06 15.77 -7.27
N ASN A 217 22.86 16.82 -7.11
CA ASN A 217 23.00 17.59 -5.87
C ASN A 217 22.01 18.77 -5.75
N ASN A 218 21.18 19.01 -6.76
CA ASN A 218 20.21 20.11 -6.75
C ASN A 218 18.85 19.62 -6.20
N PRO A 219 18.45 20.05 -4.97
CA PRO A 219 17.17 19.61 -4.39
C PRO A 219 15.96 20.00 -5.21
N GLU A 220 15.98 21.13 -5.92
CA GLU A 220 14.85 21.57 -6.74
C GLU A 220 14.70 20.72 -8.00
N TYR A 221 15.81 20.33 -8.62
CA TYR A 221 15.80 19.39 -9.75
C TYR A 221 15.19 18.04 -9.37
N ILE A 222 15.55 17.48 -8.20
CA ILE A 222 15.02 16.20 -7.74
C ILE A 222 13.51 16.30 -7.40
N LYS A 223 13.05 17.44 -6.90
CA LYS A 223 11.62 17.65 -6.58
C LYS A 223 10.72 17.76 -7.82
N ILE A 224 11.22 18.34 -8.91
CA ILE A 224 10.43 18.57 -10.14
C ILE A 224 10.04 17.26 -10.81
N GLU A 225 10.90 16.23 -10.70
CA GLU A 225 10.72 14.93 -11.36
C GLU A 225 9.91 13.91 -10.52
N GLN A 226 9.36 14.31 -9.37
CA GLN A 226 8.54 13.44 -8.51
C GLN A 226 7.02 13.51 -8.78
N PHE A 227 6.59 14.19 -9.90
CA PHE A 227 5.17 14.35 -10.22
C PHE A 227 4.85 13.98 -11.66
#